data_a13fd6eb218b9b954be854bf99fa79f1
#
_entry.id   a13fd6eb218b9b954be854bf99fa79f1
#
_cell.length_a   1.000
_cell.length_b   1.000
_cell.length_c   1.000
_cell.angle_alpha   90.00
_cell.angle_beta   90.00
_cell.angle_gamma   90.00
#
_symmetry.space_group_name_H-M   'P 1'
#
loop_
_entity.id
_entity.type
_entity.pdbx_description
1 polymer ?
#
loop_
_entity_poly.entity_id
_entity_poly.type
_entity_poly.pdbx_seq_one_letter_code
_entity_poly.pdbx_strand_id
1 'polypeptide(L)'
;MHITFPKANLQKAINVLQKVSQNKTSSNLPGAIYMTTKNGQVELQGNDFELGIRLTIDGDIKEPGTLVVGSRYFQELIRKLPGDTIELYKPEDGNSLTITSGSSEFNLVTLHPDDFSLVEQIHDQDHVNIDSFAMKELIDLTNYAAATDEDRPVFTG
;
A
#
# COMPACT_ATOMS: atom_id res chain seq x y z
N MET A 1 -17.44 -5.59 -0.88
CA MET A 1 -16.58 -4.48 -1.35
C MET A 1 -16.47 -4.53 -2.87
N HIS A 2 -16.81 -3.45 -3.55
CA HIS A 2 -16.79 -3.40 -5.00
C HIS A 2 -16.32 -2.01 -5.46
N ILE A 3 -15.16 -1.93 -6.13
CA ILE A 3 -14.51 -0.66 -6.49
C ILE A 3 -13.88 -0.78 -7.87
N THR A 4 -13.99 0.28 -8.67
CA THR A 4 -13.31 0.42 -9.96
C THR A 4 -12.27 1.53 -9.90
N PHE A 5 -11.07 1.28 -10.42
CA PHE A 5 -9.95 2.22 -10.46
C PHE A 5 -9.44 2.45 -11.88
N PRO A 6 -8.97 3.66 -12.20
CA PRO A 6 -8.00 3.83 -13.27
C PRO A 6 -6.73 3.03 -12.93
N LYS A 7 -6.31 2.13 -13.82
CA LYS A 7 -5.14 1.24 -13.59
C LYS A 7 -3.89 2.02 -13.19
N ALA A 8 -3.62 3.15 -13.85
CA ALA A 8 -2.44 3.96 -13.58
C ALA A 8 -2.41 4.49 -12.14
N ASN A 9 -3.56 4.87 -11.57
CA ASN A 9 -3.64 5.38 -10.21
C ASN A 9 -3.39 4.27 -9.19
N LEU A 10 -4.06 3.13 -9.36
CA LEU A 10 -3.86 1.96 -8.49
C LEU A 10 -2.42 1.46 -8.56
N GLN A 11 -1.82 1.39 -9.75
CA GLN A 11 -0.44 0.95 -9.93
C GLN A 11 0.57 1.88 -9.26
N LYS A 12 0.39 3.20 -9.36
CA LYS A 12 1.23 4.17 -8.65
C LYS A 12 1.17 3.97 -7.14
N ALA A 13 -0.04 3.82 -6.59
CA ALA A 13 -0.24 3.60 -5.17
C ALA A 13 0.43 2.31 -4.68
N ILE A 14 0.24 1.20 -5.39
CA ILE A 14 0.84 -0.09 -5.05
C ILE A 14 2.37 -0.02 -5.12
N ASN A 15 2.95 0.68 -6.12
CA ASN A 15 4.39 0.85 -6.24
C ASN A 15 5.01 1.62 -5.05
N VAL A 16 4.27 2.57 -4.48
CA VAL A 16 4.70 3.27 -3.26
C VAL A 16 4.66 2.33 -2.06
N LEU A 17 3.55 1.61 -1.87
CA LEU A 17 3.38 0.67 -0.74
C LEU A 17 4.35 -0.52 -0.79
N GLN A 18 4.77 -0.93 -1.98
CA GLN A 18 5.72 -2.02 -2.15
C GLN A 18 7.06 -1.75 -1.44
N LYS A 19 7.46 -0.49 -1.30
CA LYS A 19 8.71 -0.12 -0.63
C LYS A 19 8.75 -0.54 0.84
N VAL A 20 7.59 -0.63 1.49
CA VAL A 20 7.46 -1.07 2.90
C VAL A 20 7.01 -2.52 3.03
N SER A 21 6.41 -3.10 2.00
CA SER A 21 5.90 -4.47 2.08
C SER A 21 6.84 -5.54 1.54
N GLN A 22 8.09 -5.20 1.21
CA GLN A 22 9.10 -6.15 0.72
C GLN A 22 10.11 -6.60 1.78
N ASN A 23 10.22 -5.89 2.90
CA ASN A 23 11.18 -6.23 3.94
C ASN A 23 10.78 -7.54 4.60
N LYS A 24 11.71 -8.48 4.61
CA LYS A 24 11.58 -9.80 5.24
C LYS A 24 11.77 -9.67 6.75
N THR A 25 10.93 -8.91 7.41
CA THR A 25 10.88 -8.96 8.86
C THR A 25 10.14 -10.22 9.28
N SER A 26 10.58 -10.80 10.37
CA SER A 26 10.19 -12.08 10.97
C SER A 26 8.72 -12.16 11.43
N SER A 27 7.83 -11.38 10.87
CA SER A 27 6.39 -11.44 11.13
C SER A 27 5.72 -12.51 10.27
N ASN A 28 4.76 -13.20 10.84
CA ASN A 28 4.00 -14.28 10.22
C ASN A 28 3.18 -13.86 8.98
N LEU A 29 3.13 -12.56 8.64
CA LEU A 29 2.48 -12.05 7.44
C LEU A 29 3.53 -11.62 6.42
N PRO A 30 3.54 -12.23 5.22
CA PRO A 30 4.26 -11.68 4.09
C PRO A 30 3.73 -10.29 3.79
N GLY A 31 4.57 -9.34 3.41
CA GLY A 31 4.19 -7.97 3.12
C GLY A 31 2.80 -7.85 2.50
N ALA A 32 1.91 -7.18 3.20
CA ALA A 32 0.51 -7.08 2.83
C ALA A 32 0.11 -5.64 2.54
N ILE A 33 -0.93 -5.48 1.74
CA ILE A 33 -1.60 -4.20 1.49
C ILE A 33 -2.99 -4.30 2.12
N TYR A 34 -3.27 -3.39 3.04
CA TYR A 34 -4.59 -3.15 3.58
C TYR A 34 -5.29 -2.09 2.74
N MET A 35 -6.53 -2.32 2.39
CA MET A 35 -7.36 -1.40 1.62
C MET A 35 -8.73 -1.27 2.28
N THR A 36 -9.18 -0.04 2.51
CA THR A 36 -10.50 0.24 3.07
C THR A 36 -11.13 1.47 2.43
N THR A 37 -12.45 1.54 2.48
CA THR A 37 -13.20 2.72 2.03
C THR A 37 -13.53 3.60 3.22
N LYS A 38 -13.17 4.89 3.13
CA LYS A 38 -13.42 5.87 4.18
C LYS A 38 -13.76 7.23 3.55
N ASN A 39 -14.87 7.83 3.99
CA ASN A 39 -15.29 9.17 3.53
C ASN A 39 -15.39 9.32 1.99
N GLY A 40 -15.82 8.27 1.28
CA GLY A 40 -15.96 8.30 -0.18
C GLY A 40 -14.65 8.13 -0.95
N GLN A 41 -13.54 7.87 -0.27
CA GLN A 41 -12.24 7.59 -0.87
C GLN A 41 -11.74 6.22 -0.47
N VAL A 42 -10.71 5.74 -1.15
CA VAL A 42 -10.05 4.48 -0.83
C VAL A 42 -8.72 4.75 -0.16
N GLU A 43 -8.61 4.31 1.09
CA GLU A 43 -7.38 4.36 1.86
C GLU A 43 -6.62 3.04 1.69
N LEU A 44 -5.33 3.13 1.36
CA LEU A 44 -4.41 2.00 1.29
C LEU A 44 -3.30 2.16 2.33
N GLN A 45 -2.91 1.06 2.95
CA GLN A 45 -1.83 1.05 3.92
C GLN A 45 -0.87 -0.12 3.66
N GLY A 46 0.41 0.16 3.89
CA GLY A 46 1.48 -0.84 3.97
C GLY A 46 2.34 -0.57 5.20
N ASN A 47 2.81 -1.61 5.86
CA ASN A 47 3.57 -1.51 7.11
C ASN A 47 4.57 -2.67 7.19
N ASP A 48 5.81 -2.39 7.60
CA ASP A 48 6.84 -3.38 7.92
C ASP A 48 7.32 -3.28 9.38
N PHE A 49 6.57 -2.58 10.23
CA PHE A 49 6.82 -2.27 11.65
C PHE A 49 7.89 -1.20 11.92
N GLU A 50 8.74 -0.88 10.96
CA GLU A 50 9.70 0.22 11.05
C GLU A 50 9.19 1.44 10.28
N LEU A 51 8.59 1.18 9.12
CA LEU A 51 8.02 2.20 8.26
C LEU A 51 6.57 1.87 7.91
N GLY A 52 5.67 2.80 8.18
CA GLY A 52 4.27 2.72 7.77
C GLY A 52 3.95 3.75 6.69
N ILE A 53 3.27 3.32 5.65
CA ILE A 53 2.75 4.21 4.61
C ILE A 53 1.24 4.12 4.58
N ARG A 54 0.58 5.27 4.65
CA ARG A 54 -0.84 5.44 4.40
C ARG A 54 -1.02 6.40 3.23
N LEU A 55 -1.86 6.06 2.30
CA LEU A 55 -2.20 6.91 1.17
C LEU A 55 -3.66 6.75 0.79
N THR A 56 -4.20 7.78 0.17
CA THR A 56 -5.59 7.82 -0.29
C THR A 56 -5.60 7.99 -1.80
N ILE A 57 -6.45 7.22 -2.46
CA ILE A 57 -6.67 7.32 -3.91
C ILE A 57 -8.16 7.40 -4.22
N ASP A 58 -8.47 8.02 -5.33
CA ASP A 58 -9.83 8.07 -5.86
C ASP A 58 -10.16 6.74 -6.56
N GLY A 59 -11.39 6.28 -6.37
CA GLY A 59 -11.96 5.13 -7.03
C GLY A 59 -13.47 5.25 -7.09
N ASP A 60 -14.09 4.61 -8.07
CA ASP A 60 -15.55 4.49 -8.16
C ASP A 60 -16.02 3.38 -7.21
N ILE A 61 -16.51 3.78 -6.03
CA ILE A 61 -16.92 2.88 -4.95
C ILE A 61 -18.40 2.51 -5.13
N LYS A 62 -18.65 1.31 -5.64
CA LYS A 62 -20.01 0.75 -5.75
C LYS A 62 -20.48 0.15 -4.42
N GLU A 63 -19.59 -0.55 -3.72
CA GLU A 63 -19.82 -1.13 -2.42
C GLU A 63 -18.63 -0.88 -1.49
N PRO A 64 -18.84 -0.23 -0.34
CA PRO A 64 -17.76 -0.02 0.62
C PRO A 64 -17.30 -1.34 1.25
N GLY A 65 -16.11 -1.33 1.85
CA GLY A 65 -15.60 -2.50 2.54
C GLY A 65 -14.12 -2.41 2.86
N THR A 66 -13.58 -3.54 3.31
CA THR A 66 -12.18 -3.69 3.69
C THR A 66 -11.62 -5.00 3.13
N LEU A 67 -10.38 -4.97 2.68
CA LEU A 67 -9.65 -6.16 2.25
C LEU A 67 -8.17 -6.05 2.60
N VAL A 68 -7.54 -7.21 2.74
CA VAL A 68 -6.09 -7.33 2.89
C VAL A 68 -5.58 -8.36 1.88
N VAL A 69 -4.53 -8.00 1.13
CA VAL A 69 -3.94 -8.88 0.11
C VAL A 69 -2.43 -8.90 0.21
N GLY A 70 -1.82 -10.02 -0.18
CA GLY A 70 -0.37 -10.11 -0.30
C GLY A 70 0.15 -9.16 -1.38
N SER A 71 1.05 -8.26 -1.02
CA SER A 71 1.54 -7.16 -1.86
C SER A 71 2.20 -7.64 -3.15
N ARG A 72 3.03 -8.69 -3.06
CA ARG A 72 3.83 -9.20 -4.18
C ARG A 72 2.97 -9.66 -5.35
N TYR A 73 2.03 -10.59 -5.08
CA TYR A 73 1.17 -11.15 -6.12
C TYR A 73 0.18 -10.11 -6.65
N PHE A 74 -0.37 -9.29 -5.76
CA PHE A 74 -1.30 -8.23 -6.15
C PHE A 74 -0.63 -7.24 -7.10
N GLN A 75 0.58 -6.77 -6.78
CA GLN A 75 1.34 -5.87 -7.64
C GLN A 75 1.66 -6.48 -9.00
N GLU A 76 2.19 -7.71 -9.04
CA GLU A 76 2.54 -8.37 -10.29
C GLU A 76 1.31 -8.52 -11.20
N LEU A 77 0.16 -8.83 -10.59
CA LEU A 77 -1.09 -9.01 -11.30
C LEU A 77 -1.57 -7.66 -11.88
N ILE A 78 -1.67 -6.61 -11.05
CA ILE A 78 -2.10 -5.28 -11.49
C ILE A 78 -1.19 -4.75 -12.63
N ARG A 79 0.10 -5.00 -12.56
CA ARG A 79 1.04 -4.58 -13.60
C ARG A 79 0.78 -5.26 -14.95
N LYS A 80 0.45 -6.57 -14.92
CA LYS A 80 0.30 -7.41 -16.12
C LYS A 80 -1.09 -7.37 -16.75
N LEU A 81 -2.11 -6.92 -16.02
CA LEU A 81 -3.48 -6.84 -16.53
C LEU A 81 -3.57 -5.96 -17.77
N PRO A 82 -4.35 -6.35 -18.78
CA PRO A 82 -4.66 -5.48 -19.92
C PRO A 82 -5.65 -4.37 -19.52
N GLY A 83 -5.74 -3.33 -20.35
CA GLY A 83 -6.75 -2.28 -20.20
C GLY A 83 -6.35 -1.18 -19.21
N ASP A 84 -7.18 -0.13 -19.17
CA ASP A 84 -6.94 1.11 -18.43
C ASP A 84 -7.74 1.18 -17.12
N THR A 85 -8.64 0.24 -16.88
CA THR A 85 -9.47 0.14 -15.68
C THR A 85 -9.33 -1.22 -15.04
N ILE A 86 -9.39 -1.22 -13.70
CA ILE A 86 -9.34 -2.41 -12.87
C ILE A 86 -10.54 -2.38 -11.94
N GLU A 87 -11.30 -3.44 -11.95
CA GLU A 87 -12.41 -3.66 -11.04
C GLU A 87 -12.02 -4.70 -9.99
N LEU A 88 -12.23 -4.34 -8.73
CA LEU A 88 -11.98 -5.19 -7.57
C LEU A 88 -13.32 -5.55 -6.93
N TYR A 89 -13.59 -6.84 -6.82
CA TYR A 89 -14.79 -7.34 -6.14
C TYR A 89 -14.43 -8.38 -5.09
N LYS A 90 -14.83 -8.12 -3.84
CA LYS A 90 -14.73 -9.06 -2.72
C LYS A 90 -16.11 -9.21 -2.07
N PRO A 91 -16.72 -10.41 -2.07
CA PRO A 91 -17.92 -10.69 -1.31
C PRO A 91 -17.70 -10.43 0.19
N GLU A 92 -18.78 -10.09 0.91
CA GLU A 92 -18.69 -9.77 2.34
C GLU A 92 -18.16 -10.97 3.14
N ASP A 93 -18.71 -12.15 2.89
CA ASP A 93 -18.34 -13.40 3.59
C ASP A 93 -17.26 -14.22 2.86
N GLY A 94 -16.64 -13.66 1.82
CA GLY A 94 -15.66 -14.37 1.00
C GLY A 94 -14.22 -14.07 1.34
N ASN A 95 -13.35 -15.09 1.17
CA ASN A 95 -11.90 -14.97 1.30
C ASN A 95 -11.21 -14.80 -0.06
N SER A 96 -11.93 -14.41 -1.10
CA SER A 96 -11.41 -14.27 -2.46
C SER A 96 -11.72 -12.89 -2.99
N LEU A 97 -10.70 -12.23 -3.54
CA LEU A 97 -10.80 -11.01 -4.30
C LEU A 97 -10.80 -11.34 -5.79
N THR A 98 -11.88 -11.03 -6.48
CA THR A 98 -11.95 -11.09 -7.93
C THR A 98 -11.43 -9.76 -8.51
N ILE A 99 -10.51 -9.86 -9.44
CA ILE A 99 -9.87 -8.73 -10.12
C ILE A 99 -10.16 -8.85 -11.61
N THR A 100 -10.87 -7.88 -12.15
CA THR A 100 -11.28 -7.87 -13.56
C THR A 100 -10.66 -6.68 -14.29
N SER A 101 -10.19 -6.92 -15.52
CA SER A 101 -9.72 -5.86 -16.41
C SER A 101 -9.92 -6.29 -17.87
N GLY A 102 -10.80 -5.58 -18.58
CA GLY A 102 -11.23 -5.98 -19.92
C GLY A 102 -11.90 -7.36 -19.92
N SER A 103 -11.37 -8.29 -20.67
CA SER A 103 -11.85 -9.70 -20.72
C SER A 103 -11.13 -10.64 -19.75
N SER A 104 -10.19 -10.13 -18.97
CA SER A 104 -9.36 -10.93 -18.05
C SER A 104 -9.93 -10.87 -16.63
N GLU A 105 -10.04 -12.03 -16.00
CA GLU A 105 -10.48 -12.19 -14.62
C GLU A 105 -9.49 -13.06 -13.85
N PHE A 106 -9.17 -12.63 -12.63
CA PHE A 106 -8.28 -13.34 -11.71
C PHE A 106 -8.85 -13.35 -10.30
N ASN A 107 -8.58 -14.45 -9.59
CA ASN A 107 -8.96 -14.58 -8.20
C ASN A 107 -7.73 -14.66 -7.31
N LEU A 108 -7.70 -13.82 -6.28
CA LEU A 108 -6.63 -13.76 -5.29
C LEU A 108 -7.19 -14.01 -3.90
N VAL A 109 -6.54 -14.89 -3.13
CA VAL A 109 -6.94 -15.14 -1.74
C VAL A 109 -6.62 -13.91 -0.89
N THR A 110 -7.59 -13.46 -0.10
CA THR A 110 -7.45 -12.36 0.84
C THR A 110 -6.99 -12.86 2.20
N LEU A 111 -6.26 -12.02 2.93
CA LEU A 111 -5.89 -12.22 4.31
C LEU A 111 -6.99 -11.63 5.22
N HIS A 112 -7.00 -12.05 6.49
CA HIS A 112 -7.96 -11.50 7.45
C HIS A 112 -7.55 -10.06 7.84
N PRO A 113 -8.48 -9.09 7.85
CA PRO A 113 -8.14 -7.71 8.19
C PRO A 113 -7.52 -7.52 9.57
N ASP A 114 -7.93 -8.34 10.56
CA ASP A 114 -7.42 -8.27 11.93
C ASP A 114 -5.95 -8.71 12.06
N ASP A 115 -5.43 -9.43 11.07
CA ASP A 115 -4.03 -9.83 11.04
C ASP A 115 -3.10 -8.68 10.56
N PHE A 116 -3.66 -7.59 10.03
CA PHE A 116 -2.88 -6.44 9.56
C PHE A 116 -2.69 -5.40 10.67
N SER A 117 -1.44 -5.04 10.94
CA SER A 117 -1.13 -3.94 11.86
C SER A 117 -1.34 -2.60 11.15
N LEU A 118 -2.40 -1.89 11.54
CA LEU A 118 -2.71 -0.59 10.97
C LEU A 118 -1.61 0.44 11.28
N VAL A 119 -1.33 1.29 10.31
CA VAL A 119 -0.44 2.45 10.51
C VAL A 119 -1.14 3.45 11.40
N GLU A 120 -0.52 3.78 12.53
CA GLU A 120 -1.08 4.75 13.47
C GLU A 120 -1.29 6.12 12.81
N GLN A 121 -2.38 6.77 13.19
CA GLN A 121 -2.65 8.13 12.73
C GLN A 121 -1.88 9.11 13.61
N ILE A 122 -0.97 9.88 13.00
CA ILE A 122 -0.30 10.98 13.69
C ILE A 122 -1.35 12.07 13.96
N HIS A 123 -1.55 12.41 15.22
CA HIS A 123 -2.40 13.52 15.64
C HIS A 123 -1.58 14.82 15.56
N ASP A 124 -2.14 15.80 14.86
CA ASP A 124 -1.50 17.07 14.50
C ASP A 124 -1.44 18.03 15.70
N GLN A 125 -0.58 17.73 16.70
CA GLN A 125 -0.39 18.62 17.85
C GLN A 125 0.89 19.46 17.76
N ASP A 126 1.98 18.89 17.20
CA ASP A 126 3.23 19.59 17.01
C ASP A 126 3.80 19.25 15.63
N HIS A 127 3.77 20.20 14.70
CA HIS A 127 4.28 20.01 13.35
C HIS A 127 5.23 21.12 12.92
N VAL A 128 6.17 20.79 12.07
CA VAL A 128 7.04 21.74 11.37
C VAL A 128 6.76 21.67 9.88
N ASN A 129 6.49 22.82 9.28
CA ASN A 129 6.32 22.91 7.82
C ASN A 129 7.69 23.12 7.17
N ILE A 130 8.06 22.20 6.29
CA ILE A 130 9.29 22.26 5.52
C ILE A 130 8.93 22.22 4.03
N ASP A 131 9.58 23.05 3.22
CA ASP A 131 9.44 22.99 1.77
C ASP A 131 9.91 21.64 1.25
N SER A 132 9.12 20.99 0.39
CA SER A 132 9.40 19.63 -0.09
C SER A 132 10.66 19.55 -0.94
N PHE A 133 10.98 20.62 -1.71
CA PHE A 133 12.18 20.67 -2.53
C PHE A 133 13.42 20.82 -1.64
N ALA A 134 13.39 21.73 -0.66
CA ALA A 134 14.46 21.91 0.31
C ALA A 134 14.71 20.63 1.12
N MET A 135 13.66 19.96 1.57
CA MET A 135 13.78 18.69 2.31
C MET A 135 14.42 17.60 1.45
N LYS A 136 14.00 17.49 0.18
CA LYS A 136 14.60 16.54 -0.75
C LYS A 136 16.08 16.84 -0.96
N GLU A 137 16.47 18.09 -1.17
CA GLU A 137 17.86 18.50 -1.36
C GLU A 137 18.70 18.16 -0.13
N LEU A 138 18.20 18.42 1.08
CA LEU A 138 18.88 18.05 2.32
C LEU A 138 19.12 16.53 2.42
N ILE A 139 18.13 15.73 2.09
CA ILE A 139 18.25 14.27 2.08
C ILE A 139 19.27 13.83 1.04
N ASP A 140 19.21 14.33 -0.19
CA ASP A 140 20.13 13.99 -1.27
C ASP A 140 21.60 14.34 -0.92
N LEU A 141 21.82 15.48 -0.21
CA LEU A 141 23.14 15.93 0.23
C LEU A 141 23.69 15.15 1.44
N THR A 142 22.89 14.43 2.18
CA THR A 142 23.31 13.73 3.41
C THR A 142 23.27 12.21 3.29
N ASN A 143 22.34 11.67 2.52
CA ASN A 143 22.07 10.23 2.44
C ASN A 143 23.29 9.39 1.97
N TYR A 144 24.20 9.97 1.17
CA TYR A 144 25.42 9.26 0.74
C TYR A 144 26.38 8.95 1.89
N ALA A 145 26.27 9.67 3.02
CA ALA A 145 27.11 9.46 4.20
C ALA A 145 26.49 8.46 5.21
N ALA A 146 25.23 8.09 5.02
CA ALA A 146 24.59 7.08 5.84
C ALA A 146 25.19 5.70 5.56
N ALA A 147 25.48 4.94 6.61
CA ALA A 147 25.97 3.58 6.47
C ALA A 147 24.85 2.65 6.00
N THR A 148 25.21 1.66 5.20
CA THR A 148 24.32 0.58 4.75
C THR A 148 24.51 -0.71 5.55
N ASP A 149 25.42 -0.68 6.53
CA ASP A 149 25.79 -1.81 7.37
C ASP A 149 25.00 -1.79 8.68
N GLU A 150 24.26 -2.85 8.94
CA GLU A 150 23.43 -3.01 10.14
C GLU A 150 24.25 -3.24 11.43
N ASP A 151 25.55 -3.54 11.31
CA ASP A 151 26.43 -3.75 12.47
C ASP A 151 26.62 -2.47 13.32
N ARG A 152 26.30 -1.30 12.76
CA ARG A 152 26.42 -0.02 13.44
C ARG A 152 25.17 0.86 13.22
N PRO A 153 24.06 0.58 13.89
CA PRO A 153 22.78 1.26 13.65
C PRO A 153 22.83 2.79 13.80
N VAL A 154 23.72 3.33 14.64
CA VAL A 154 23.89 4.79 14.83
C VAL A 154 24.33 5.51 13.57
N PHE A 155 24.92 4.82 12.60
CA PHE A 155 25.40 5.44 11.37
C PHE A 155 24.47 5.21 10.16
N THR A 156 23.34 4.52 10.34
CA THR A 156 22.40 4.27 9.25
C THR A 156 21.39 5.38 8.99
N GLY A 157 21.36 6.42 9.83
CA GLY A 157 20.51 7.60 9.63
C GLY A 157 20.10 8.28 10.91
#